data_eb2adf5f454448a18538c8f9e62fe261
#
_entry.id   eb2adf5f454448a18538c8f9e62fe261
#
_cell.length_a   1.000
_cell.length_b   1.000
_cell.length_c   1.000
_cell.angle_alpha   90.00
_cell.angle_beta   90.00
_cell.angle_gamma   90.00
#
_symmetry.space_group_name_H-M   'P 1'
#
loop_
_entity.id
_entity.type
_entity.pdbx_description
1 polymer ?
#
loop_
_entity_poly.entity_id
_entity_poly.type
_entity_poly.pdbx_seq_one_letter_code
_entity_poly.pdbx_strand_id
1 'polypeptide(L)' 'MEHEMKESLPKSWDKTKRVYEITYPSGKKEIWKDITARECLTKYENMDPFGNGLKLREIEGKELQLLKVMETGEK' A
#
# COMPACT_ATOMS: atom_id res chain seq x y z
N MET A 1 11.20 25.37 5.77
CA MET A 1 11.47 24.93 5.37
C MET A 1 11.47 23.62 4.95
N GLU A 2 12.28 23.08 4.78
CA GLU A 2 12.25 21.85 4.27
C GLU A 2 11.65 20.86 5.13
N HIS A 3 11.40 21.16 6.30
CA HIS A 3 10.81 20.16 7.10
C HIS A 3 9.39 19.91 6.73
N GLU A 4 8.80 20.77 5.97
CA GLU A 4 7.53 20.47 5.51
C GLU A 4 7.54 19.32 4.61
N MET A 5 8.53 19.20 3.82
CA MET A 5 8.63 18.09 3.01
C MET A 5 8.79 16.86 3.78
N LYS A 6 9.46 16.92 4.88
CA LYS A 6 9.58 15.79 5.69
C LYS A 6 8.26 15.33 6.17
N GLU A 7 7.38 16.25 6.44
CA GLU A 7 6.12 15.86 6.93
C GLU A 7 5.33 15.10 5.94
N SER A 8 5.51 15.36 4.68
CA SER A 8 4.76 14.62 3.74
C SER A 8 5.34 13.25 3.49
N LEU A 9 6.61 13.04 3.82
CA LEU A 9 7.22 11.79 3.51
C LEU A 9 7.50 10.86 4.66
N PRO A 10 7.70 11.34 5.84
CA PRO A 10 8.38 10.57 6.86
C PRO A 10 7.87 9.19 7.08
N LYS A 11 6.60 9.03 7.25
CA LYS A 11 6.15 7.71 7.51
C LYS A 11 6.15 6.88 6.27
N SER A 12 5.82 7.48 5.15
CA SER A 12 5.70 6.74 3.92
C SER A 12 7.02 6.20 3.44
N TRP A 13 8.10 6.84 3.84
CA TRP A 13 9.39 6.44 3.30
C TRP A 13 10.28 5.72 4.28
N ASP A 14 9.75 5.33 5.43
CA ASP A 14 10.57 4.59 6.36
C ASP A 14 10.64 3.14 5.87
N LYS A 15 11.27 2.29 6.65
CA LYS A 15 11.48 0.92 6.24
C LYS A 15 10.47 -0.03 6.82
N THR A 16 9.38 0.49 7.30
CA THR A 16 8.34 -0.34 7.88
C THR A 16 7.62 -1.09 6.79
N LYS A 17 7.46 -2.38 6.98
CA LYS A 17 6.70 -3.19 6.03
C LYS A 17 5.22 -3.00 6.29
N ARG A 18 4.48 -2.82 5.23
CA ARG A 18 3.06 -2.53 5.33
C ARG A 18 2.28 -3.38 4.35
N VAL A 19 0.97 -3.19 4.36
CA VAL A 19 0.08 -3.94 3.47
C VAL A 19 -0.72 -2.94 2.68
N TYR A 20 -0.84 -3.18 1.39
CA TYR A 20 -1.57 -2.26 0.51
C TYR A 20 -2.58 -3.02 -0.33
N GLU A 21 -3.65 -2.33 -0.69
CA GLU A 21 -4.64 -2.90 -1.58
C GLU A 21 -4.60 -2.13 -2.88
N ILE A 22 -4.52 -2.86 -3.97
CA ILE A 22 -4.47 -2.28 -5.29
C ILE A 22 -5.78 -2.64 -5.99
N THR A 23 -6.44 -1.63 -6.54
CA THR A 23 -7.67 -1.86 -7.28
C THR A 23 -7.44 -1.52 -8.74
N TYR A 24 -7.69 -2.46 -9.61
CA TYR A 24 -7.50 -2.27 -11.03
C TYR A 24 -8.74 -1.60 -11.62
N PRO A 25 -8.62 -1.00 -12.79
CA PRO A 25 -9.78 -0.37 -13.41
C PRO A 25 -10.93 -1.34 -13.65
N SER A 26 -10.61 -2.61 -13.80
CA SER A 26 -11.65 -3.61 -14.02
C SER A 26 -12.41 -3.95 -12.74
N GLY A 27 -11.96 -3.47 -11.62
CA GLY A 27 -12.57 -3.80 -10.34
C GLY A 27 -11.85 -4.89 -9.60
N LYS A 28 -10.89 -5.52 -10.23
CA LYS A 28 -10.13 -6.56 -9.58
C LYS A 28 -9.25 -5.96 -8.49
N LYS A 29 -9.05 -6.68 -7.41
CA LYS A 29 -8.23 -6.20 -6.32
C LYS A 29 -7.11 -7.17 -5.98
N GLU A 30 -6.01 -6.61 -5.52
CA GLU A 30 -4.86 -7.39 -5.14
C GLU A 30 -4.32 -6.86 -3.82
N ILE A 31 -3.73 -7.74 -3.03
CA ILE A 31 -3.14 -7.32 -1.76
C ILE A 31 -1.63 -7.51 -1.84
N TRP A 32 -0.90 -6.46 -1.55
CA TRP A 32 0.56 -6.50 -1.51
C TRP A 32 0.99 -6.44 -0.07
N LYS A 33 1.68 -7.47 0.41
CA LYS A 33 2.09 -7.56 1.80
C LYS A 33 3.59 -7.50 1.94
N ASP A 34 4.03 -7.16 3.15
CA ASP A 34 5.46 -7.15 3.48
C ASP A 34 6.24 -6.27 2.54
N ILE A 35 5.75 -5.09 2.29
CA ILE A 35 6.38 -4.19 1.35
C ILE A 35 6.44 -2.81 1.96
N THR A 36 7.54 -2.09 1.77
CA THR A 36 7.63 -0.73 2.27
C THR A 36 6.85 0.19 1.36
N ALA A 37 6.54 1.37 1.87
CA ALA A 37 5.78 2.34 1.09
C ALA A 37 6.53 2.70 -0.18
N ARG A 38 7.84 2.83 -0.09
CA ARG A 38 8.61 3.20 -1.24
C ARG A 38 8.59 2.11 -2.30
N GLU A 39 8.74 0.88 -1.89
CA GLU A 39 8.68 -0.23 -2.83
C GLU A 39 7.31 -0.33 -3.47
N CYS A 40 6.28 -0.11 -2.66
CA CYS A 40 4.93 -0.17 -3.15
C CYS A 40 4.69 0.91 -4.19
N LEU A 41 5.14 2.11 -3.91
CA LEU A 41 4.94 3.21 -4.83
C LEU A 41 5.68 2.99 -6.13
N THR A 42 6.88 2.48 -6.05
CA THR A 42 7.66 2.18 -7.24
C THR A 42 6.95 1.15 -8.12
N LYS A 43 6.44 0.10 -7.47
CA LYS A 43 5.74 -0.93 -8.21
C LYS A 43 4.46 -0.38 -8.82
N TYR A 44 3.74 0.41 -8.06
CA TYR A 44 2.51 1.02 -8.53
C TYR A 44 2.77 1.91 -9.75
N GLU A 45 3.81 2.71 -9.69
CA GLU A 45 4.12 3.59 -10.81
C GLU A 45 4.55 2.82 -12.04
N ASN A 46 5.24 1.70 -11.85
CA ASN A 46 5.62 0.90 -12.98
C ASN A 46 4.42 0.24 -13.65
N MET A 47 3.42 -0.06 -12.86
CA MET A 47 2.23 -0.71 -13.39
C MET A 47 1.29 0.27 -14.06
N ASP A 48 1.28 1.51 -13.59
CA ASP A 48 0.36 2.49 -14.14
C ASP A 48 1.05 3.83 -14.31
N PRO A 49 2.06 3.89 -15.19
CA PRO A 49 2.84 5.10 -15.33
C PRO A 49 2.06 6.29 -15.88
N PHE A 50 0.94 6.04 -16.51
CA PHE A 50 0.17 7.12 -17.09
C PHE A 50 -1.12 7.43 -16.33
N GLY A 51 -1.30 6.80 -15.18
CA GLY A 51 -2.48 7.11 -14.39
C GLY A 51 -3.77 6.64 -15.02
N ASN A 52 -3.82 5.39 -15.43
CA ASN A 52 -4.98 4.88 -16.13
C ASN A 52 -6.05 4.30 -15.22
N GLY A 53 -6.01 4.60 -13.96
CA GLY A 53 -7.09 4.19 -13.09
C GLY A 53 -6.74 3.18 -12.02
N LEU A 54 -5.49 2.82 -11.93
CA LEU A 54 -5.06 1.94 -10.86
C LEU A 54 -5.14 2.71 -9.54
N LYS A 55 -5.72 2.13 -8.53
CA LYS A 55 -5.85 2.78 -7.24
C LYS A 55 -5.07 2.06 -6.17
N LEU A 56 -4.55 2.81 -5.23
CA LEU A 56 -3.71 2.29 -4.18
C LEU A 56 -4.20 2.79 -2.84
N ARG A 57 -4.25 1.91 -1.86
CA ARG A 57 -4.70 2.30 -0.54
C ARG A 57 -3.95 1.47 0.49
N GLU A 58 -3.53 2.09 1.55
CA GLU A 58 -2.86 1.35 2.62
C GLU A 58 -3.89 0.73 3.53
N ILE A 59 -3.68 -0.52 3.92
CA ILE A 59 -4.58 -1.21 4.84
C ILE A 59 -4.00 -1.10 6.24
N GLU A 60 -4.79 -0.60 7.17
CA GLU A 60 -4.31 -0.44 8.53
C GLU A 60 -5.46 -0.60 9.51
N GLY A 61 -5.12 -0.61 10.79
CA GLY A 61 -6.12 -0.67 11.84
C GLY A 61 -6.88 -1.98 11.84
N LYS A 62 -8.17 -1.87 12.02
CA LYS A 62 -9.00 -3.04 12.08
C LYS A 62 -8.98 -3.85 10.83
N GLU A 63 -8.92 -3.20 9.73
CA GLU A 63 -8.90 -3.88 8.46
C GLU A 63 -7.67 -4.76 8.33
N LEU A 64 -6.53 -4.25 8.78
CA LEU A 64 -5.33 -5.03 8.75
C LEU A 64 -5.44 -6.23 9.66
N GLN A 65 -6.06 -6.06 10.80
CA GLN A 65 -6.22 -7.13 11.72
C GLN A 65 -7.12 -8.21 11.15
N LEU A 66 -8.20 -7.82 10.51
CA LEU A 66 -9.08 -8.77 9.88
C LEU A 66 -8.37 -9.55 8.80
N LEU A 67 -7.54 -8.88 8.05
CA LEU A 67 -6.81 -9.53 6.99
C LEU A 67 -5.89 -10.60 7.57
N LYS A 68 -5.21 -10.29 8.65
CA LYS A 68 -4.32 -11.25 9.27
C LYS A 68 -5.07 -12.44 9.82
N VAL A 69 -6.22 -12.18 10.38
CA VAL A 69 -7.02 -13.26 10.90
C VAL A 69 -7.47 -14.18 9.78
N MET A 70 -7.86 -13.61 8.67
CA MET A 70 -8.29 -14.42 7.55
C MET A 70 -7.17 -15.26 7.01
N GLU A 71 -5.96 -14.77 7.06
CA GLU A 71 -4.85 -15.53 6.55
C GLU A 71 -4.48 -16.68 7.43
N THR A 72 -4.60 -16.52 8.74
CA THR A 72 -4.20 -17.55 9.63
C THR A 72 -5.36 -18.24 10.29
N GLY A 73 -6.51 -17.65 10.16
CA GLY A 73 -7.62 -18.11 10.97
C GLY A 73 -8.20 -19.40 10.55
N GLU A 74 -7.90 -19.80 9.38
CA GLU A 74 -8.48 -20.98 9.03
C GLU A 74 -7.90 -22.09 9.78
N LYS A 75 -7.03 -21.80 10.55
CA LYS A 75 -6.48 -22.73 11.31
C LYS A 75 -6.95 -22.76 12.44
#